data_78c986b4f3c4e8ee5f0d66d1bce7912b
#
_entry.id   78c986b4f3c4e8ee5f0d66d1bce7912b
#
_cell.length_a   1.000
_cell.length_b   1.000
_cell.length_c   1.000
_cell.angle_alpha   90.00
_cell.angle_beta   90.00
_cell.angle_gamma   90.00
#
_symmetry.space_group_name_H-M   'P 1'
#
loop_
_entity.id
_entity.type
_entity.pdbx_description
1 polymer ?
#
loop_
_entity_poly.entity_id
_entity_poly.type
_entity_poly.pdbx_seq_one_letter_code
_entity_poly.pdbx_strand_id
1 'polypeptide(L)'
;MLNHTAAEISHPTGKKQTTQLKDIHKKLELRVLSQDDWDHWITKGFVVVKKAVSGEACQKLENALWEFDEKDPNDPSTWYAPQRRPHVRAELNNVGMTEIYLHQLMWDNCQSQRVYDAFVDIWDQEELWVAIDRANINPPKKVKANPDGLRLGLLLAFSI
;
A
#
# COMPACT_ATOMS: atom_id res chain seq x y z
N MET A 1 1.10 -2.78 -42.45
CA MET A 1 2.11 -2.98 -41.40
C MET A 1 2.68 -1.62 -41.06
N LEU A 2 2.25 -1.01 -39.96
CA LEU A 2 2.75 0.28 -39.49
C LEU A 2 3.77 -0.02 -38.37
N ASN A 3 5.04 0.17 -38.70
CA ASN A 3 6.12 0.12 -37.73
C ASN A 3 6.03 1.38 -36.85
N HIS A 4 5.55 1.24 -35.64
CA HIS A 4 5.76 2.24 -34.59
C HIS A 4 7.16 2.03 -34.02
N THR A 5 8.13 2.72 -34.56
CA THR A 5 9.41 2.96 -33.90
C THR A 5 9.15 3.87 -32.72
N ALA A 6 9.33 3.33 -31.50
CA ALA A 6 9.38 4.13 -30.29
C ALA A 6 10.53 5.14 -30.47
N ALA A 7 10.18 6.43 -30.47
CA ALA A 7 11.19 7.48 -30.48
C ALA A 7 11.97 7.41 -29.17
N GLU A 8 13.21 6.95 -29.23
CA GLU A 8 14.17 7.13 -28.14
C GLU A 8 14.34 8.63 -27.92
N ILE A 9 13.81 9.12 -26.78
CA ILE A 9 14.12 10.46 -26.33
C ILE A 9 15.56 10.43 -25.82
N SER A 10 16.50 10.62 -26.75
CA SER A 10 17.91 10.79 -26.41
C SER A 10 18.11 12.18 -25.81
N HIS A 11 18.44 12.25 -24.54
CA HIS A 11 18.92 13.48 -23.92
C HIS A 11 20.21 13.94 -24.59
N PRO A 12 20.35 15.23 -24.93
CA PRO A 12 21.47 15.76 -25.71
C PRO A 12 22.86 15.60 -25.08
N THR A 13 22.94 15.17 -23.82
CA THR A 13 24.21 15.10 -23.08
C THR A 13 24.64 13.71 -22.65
N GLY A 14 23.88 12.65 -22.97
CA GLY A 14 24.22 11.28 -22.59
C GLY A 14 24.35 11.00 -21.08
N LYS A 15 24.14 11.98 -20.23
CA LYS A 15 24.14 11.81 -18.77
C LYS A 15 22.75 11.47 -18.30
N LYS A 16 22.58 10.31 -17.65
CA LYS A 16 21.37 10.01 -16.87
C LYS A 16 21.22 11.11 -15.83
N GLN A 17 20.26 11.99 -16.04
CA GLN A 17 19.81 12.91 -14.97
C GLN A 17 19.10 12.07 -13.91
N THR A 18 19.78 11.79 -12.82
CA THR A 18 19.16 11.20 -11.65
C THR A 18 18.51 12.34 -10.84
N THR A 19 17.23 12.60 -11.08
CA THR A 19 16.46 13.50 -10.24
C THR A 19 16.39 12.87 -8.84
N GLN A 20 16.88 13.59 -7.84
CA GLN A 20 16.78 13.17 -6.46
C GLN A 20 15.53 13.80 -5.82
N LEU A 21 14.94 13.15 -4.83
CA LEU A 21 13.76 13.67 -4.12
C LEU A 21 13.97 15.10 -3.60
N LYS A 22 15.17 15.42 -3.13
CA LYS A 22 15.55 16.78 -2.66
C LYS A 22 15.48 17.86 -3.73
N ASP A 23 15.47 17.49 -5.03
CA ASP A 23 15.44 18.41 -6.16
C ASP A 23 14.00 18.69 -6.63
N ILE A 24 13.00 18.12 -5.95
CA ILE A 24 11.59 18.35 -6.25
C ILE A 24 11.17 19.73 -5.73
N HIS A 25 10.68 20.57 -6.65
CA HIS A 25 10.09 21.87 -6.32
C HIS A 25 8.57 21.76 -6.32
N LYS A 26 7.97 21.89 -5.13
CA LYS A 26 6.53 21.81 -4.96
C LYS A 26 5.81 23.02 -5.55
N LYS A 27 4.73 22.77 -6.29
CA LYS A 27 3.86 23.80 -6.92
C LYS A 27 2.54 23.97 -6.18
N LEU A 28 1.97 22.84 -5.71
CA LEU A 28 0.70 22.80 -5.01
C LEU A 28 0.95 22.97 -3.50
N GLU A 29 0.00 23.58 -2.81
CA GLU A 29 0.03 23.65 -1.34
C GLU A 29 -0.16 22.26 -0.73
N LEU A 30 0.45 22.05 0.44
CA LEU A 30 0.29 20.80 1.19
C LEU A 30 -1.13 20.71 1.75
N ARG A 31 -1.75 19.54 1.62
CA ARG A 31 -3.13 19.26 2.05
C ARG A 31 -3.18 18.44 3.33
N VAL A 32 -2.30 17.48 3.45
CA VAL A 32 -2.27 16.48 4.53
C VAL A 32 -0.92 16.44 5.23
N LEU A 33 0.15 16.55 4.48
CA LEU A 33 1.50 16.58 5.03
C LEU A 33 1.78 17.94 5.66
N SER A 34 2.41 17.93 6.83
CA SER A 34 3.05 19.13 7.36
C SER A 34 4.34 19.44 6.58
N GLN A 35 4.90 20.63 6.77
CA GLN A 35 6.20 20.95 6.18
C GLN A 35 7.29 20.00 6.68
N ASP A 36 7.26 19.62 7.96
CA ASP A 36 8.20 18.65 8.53
C ASP A 36 8.05 17.26 7.89
N ASP A 37 6.82 16.81 7.61
CA ASP A 37 6.55 15.55 6.90
C ASP A 37 7.10 15.61 5.47
N TRP A 38 6.91 16.73 4.79
CA TRP A 38 7.45 16.95 3.46
C TRP A 38 8.99 16.93 3.45
N ASP A 39 9.62 17.66 4.36
CA ASP A 39 11.07 17.70 4.51
C ASP A 39 11.65 16.33 4.85
N HIS A 40 10.91 15.55 5.66
CA HIS A 40 11.26 14.17 5.94
C HIS A 40 11.15 13.30 4.67
N TRP A 41 10.07 13.44 3.90
CA TRP A 41 9.88 12.71 2.64
C TRP A 41 11.03 12.95 1.65
N ILE A 42 11.35 14.21 1.36
CA ILE A 42 12.41 14.55 0.40
C ILE A 42 13.81 14.14 0.87
N THR A 43 14.03 14.05 2.18
CA THR A 43 15.32 13.72 2.78
C THR A 43 15.50 12.22 3.00
N LYS A 44 14.45 11.52 3.42
CA LYS A 44 14.49 10.10 3.84
C LYS A 44 13.83 9.14 2.86
N GLY A 45 13.01 9.64 1.94
CA GLY A 45 12.32 8.82 0.93
C GLY A 45 11.07 8.10 1.46
N PHE A 46 10.59 8.44 2.64
CA PHE A 46 9.34 7.91 3.18
C PHE A 46 8.66 8.92 4.10
N VAL A 47 7.36 8.77 4.25
CA VAL A 47 6.54 9.51 5.22
C VAL A 47 5.43 8.61 5.77
N VAL A 48 5.01 8.86 6.99
CA VAL A 48 3.94 8.10 7.65
C VAL A 48 2.73 9.00 7.85
N VAL A 49 1.70 8.78 7.05
CA VAL A 49 0.44 9.51 7.15
C VAL A 49 -0.46 8.83 8.19
N LYS A 50 -0.58 9.43 9.36
CA LYS A 50 -1.43 8.89 10.42
C LYS A 50 -2.91 9.12 10.10
N LYS A 51 -3.75 8.14 10.47
CA LYS A 51 -5.22 8.20 10.27
C LYS A 51 -5.60 8.49 8.81
N ALA A 52 -4.87 7.92 7.87
CA ALA A 52 -5.15 8.06 6.44
C ALA A 52 -6.53 7.51 6.07
N VAL A 53 -6.97 6.47 6.77
CA VAL A 53 -8.30 5.86 6.66
C VAL A 53 -8.95 5.86 8.04
N SER A 54 -10.28 5.93 8.12
CA SER A 54 -11.00 5.89 9.39
C SER A 54 -10.86 4.53 10.08
N GLY A 55 -10.92 4.51 11.42
CA GLY A 55 -10.86 3.26 12.17
C GLY A 55 -12.01 2.30 11.83
N GLU A 56 -13.19 2.83 11.52
CA GLU A 56 -14.34 2.04 11.09
C GLU A 56 -14.09 1.36 9.73
N ALA A 57 -13.54 2.10 8.77
CA ALA A 57 -13.22 1.56 7.45
C ALA A 57 -12.10 0.50 7.54
N CYS A 58 -11.09 0.73 8.39
CA CYS A 58 -10.06 -0.27 8.67
C CYS A 58 -10.67 -1.55 9.25
N GLN A 59 -11.57 -1.43 10.25
CA GLN A 59 -12.19 -2.58 10.89
C GLN A 59 -13.09 -3.37 9.94
N LYS A 60 -13.83 -2.68 9.06
CA LYS A 60 -14.66 -3.35 8.04
C LYS A 60 -13.80 -4.18 7.08
N LEU A 61 -12.69 -3.60 6.61
CA LEU A 61 -11.79 -4.32 5.72
C LEU A 61 -11.08 -5.47 6.44
N GLU A 62 -10.64 -5.26 7.67
CA GLU A 62 -10.04 -6.32 8.48
C GLU A 62 -10.98 -7.50 8.65
N ASN A 63 -12.24 -7.27 9.01
CA ASN A 63 -13.25 -8.33 9.15
C ASN A 63 -13.46 -9.08 7.82
N ALA A 64 -13.55 -8.36 6.71
CA ALA A 64 -13.71 -8.97 5.39
C ALA A 64 -12.50 -9.84 4.98
N LEU A 65 -11.30 -9.46 5.39
CA LEU A 65 -10.09 -10.25 5.13
C LEU A 65 -10.08 -11.54 5.93
N TRP A 66 -10.45 -11.49 7.21
CA TRP A 66 -10.57 -12.68 8.05
C TRP A 66 -11.59 -13.65 7.49
N GLU A 67 -12.76 -13.14 7.10
CA GLU A 67 -13.83 -13.94 6.49
C GLU A 67 -13.37 -14.55 5.15
N PHE A 68 -12.71 -13.76 4.31
CA PHE A 68 -12.25 -14.23 3.00
C PHE A 68 -11.22 -15.36 3.12
N ASP A 69 -10.28 -15.25 4.06
CA ASP A 69 -9.26 -16.27 4.33
C ASP A 69 -9.79 -17.42 5.20
N GLU A 70 -11.07 -17.37 5.62
CA GLU A 70 -11.72 -18.37 6.49
C GLU A 70 -10.93 -18.62 7.79
N LYS A 71 -10.43 -17.55 8.39
CA LYS A 71 -9.67 -17.54 9.65
C LYS A 71 -10.43 -16.78 10.72
N ASP A 72 -10.24 -17.16 11.98
CA ASP A 72 -10.85 -16.49 13.13
C ASP A 72 -9.80 -15.57 13.81
N PRO A 73 -10.06 -14.24 13.90
CA PRO A 73 -9.18 -13.33 14.59
C PRO A 73 -8.98 -13.66 16.09
N ASN A 74 -9.91 -14.39 16.69
CA ASN A 74 -9.87 -14.76 18.10
C ASN A 74 -9.28 -16.16 18.35
N ASP A 75 -9.05 -16.94 17.30
CA ASP A 75 -8.44 -18.27 17.40
C ASP A 75 -7.08 -18.32 16.69
N PRO A 76 -5.97 -18.16 17.45
CA PRO A 76 -4.62 -18.22 16.90
C PRO A 76 -4.27 -19.52 16.18
N SER A 77 -4.98 -20.63 16.44
CA SER A 77 -4.74 -21.90 15.76
C SER A 77 -5.08 -21.82 14.27
N THR A 78 -6.05 -20.96 13.90
CA THR A 78 -6.48 -20.76 12.52
C THR A 78 -5.51 -19.88 11.71
N TRP A 79 -4.73 -19.01 12.36
CA TRP A 79 -3.89 -18.03 11.68
C TRP A 79 -2.79 -18.64 10.81
N TYR A 80 -2.32 -19.80 11.20
CA TYR A 80 -1.24 -20.55 10.52
C TYR A 80 -1.76 -21.74 9.71
N ALA A 81 -3.08 -21.86 9.61
CA ALA A 81 -3.68 -22.89 8.78
C ALA A 81 -3.33 -22.61 7.29
N PRO A 82 -3.15 -23.67 6.49
CA PRO A 82 -2.99 -23.52 5.06
C PRO A 82 -4.15 -22.75 4.46
N GLN A 83 -3.84 -21.94 3.46
CA GLN A 83 -4.84 -21.22 2.71
C GLN A 83 -5.83 -22.17 2.05
N ARG A 84 -7.12 -22.02 2.28
CA ARG A 84 -8.14 -22.93 1.75
C ARG A 84 -8.42 -22.68 0.27
N ARG A 85 -8.26 -21.41 -0.16
CA ARG A 85 -8.40 -21.02 -1.55
C ARG A 85 -6.99 -20.79 -2.12
N PRO A 86 -6.50 -21.68 -3.01
CA PRO A 86 -5.20 -21.47 -3.63
C PRO A 86 -5.25 -20.22 -4.52
N HIS A 87 -4.18 -19.44 -4.51
CA HIS A 87 -4.01 -18.36 -5.47
C HIS A 87 -3.98 -18.89 -6.90
N VAL A 88 -4.43 -18.06 -7.85
CA VAL A 88 -4.24 -18.32 -9.29
C VAL A 88 -2.75 -18.52 -9.61
N ARG A 89 -1.89 -17.79 -8.90
CA ARG A 89 -0.43 -17.97 -8.94
C ARG A 89 0.04 -18.76 -7.73
N ALA A 90 0.50 -19.98 -7.96
CA ALA A 90 0.90 -20.90 -6.89
C ALA A 90 2.03 -20.34 -6.00
N GLU A 91 2.91 -19.50 -6.56
CA GLU A 91 4.00 -18.85 -5.82
C GLU A 91 3.52 -17.87 -4.73
N LEU A 92 2.27 -17.43 -4.79
CA LEU A 92 1.68 -16.54 -3.80
C LEU A 92 0.99 -17.27 -2.65
N ASN A 93 0.88 -18.60 -2.74
CA ASN A 93 0.30 -19.39 -1.66
C ASN A 93 1.15 -19.29 -0.39
N ASN A 94 0.49 -19.11 0.75
CA ASN A 94 1.11 -19.06 2.09
C ASN A 94 2.12 -17.92 2.32
N VAL A 95 2.11 -16.88 1.49
CA VAL A 95 2.92 -15.66 1.70
C VAL A 95 2.15 -14.53 2.40
N GLY A 96 0.94 -14.82 2.87
CA GLY A 96 0.08 -13.84 3.56
C GLY A 96 -0.73 -12.95 2.61
N MET A 97 -0.58 -13.08 1.31
CA MET A 97 -1.38 -12.33 0.35
C MET A 97 -2.81 -12.87 0.27
N THR A 98 -3.78 -11.96 0.26
CA THR A 98 -5.21 -12.27 0.14
C THR A 98 -5.72 -11.75 -1.19
N GLU A 99 -6.32 -12.62 -2.00
CA GLU A 99 -6.79 -12.27 -3.36
C GLU A 99 -8.16 -11.57 -3.36
N ILE A 100 -8.32 -10.54 -2.56
CA ILE A 100 -9.54 -9.74 -2.44
C ILE A 100 -9.47 -8.45 -3.29
N TYR A 101 -9.04 -8.55 -4.54
CA TYR A 101 -8.67 -7.40 -5.37
C TYR A 101 -9.80 -6.42 -5.66
N LEU A 102 -10.98 -6.91 -5.99
CA LEU A 102 -12.09 -6.09 -6.51
C LEU A 102 -13.17 -5.82 -5.46
N HIS A 103 -12.88 -6.05 -4.20
CA HIS A 103 -13.84 -5.84 -3.14
C HIS A 103 -14.08 -4.34 -2.89
N GLN A 104 -15.34 -3.94 -2.67
CA GLN A 104 -15.70 -2.54 -2.47
C GLN A 104 -14.90 -1.88 -1.32
N LEU A 105 -14.67 -2.58 -0.21
CA LEU A 105 -13.91 -2.06 0.91
C LEU A 105 -12.43 -1.75 0.57
N MET A 106 -11.85 -2.45 -0.40
CA MET A 106 -10.52 -2.11 -0.92
C MET A 106 -10.56 -0.76 -1.66
N TRP A 107 -11.57 -0.59 -2.54
CA TRP A 107 -11.77 0.66 -3.25
C TRP A 107 -12.05 1.82 -2.29
N ASP A 108 -12.93 1.64 -1.31
CA ASP A 108 -13.30 2.68 -0.35
C ASP A 108 -12.06 3.20 0.42
N ASN A 109 -11.18 2.29 0.82
CA ASN A 109 -9.96 2.66 1.53
C ASN A 109 -8.94 3.37 0.62
N CYS A 110 -8.75 2.86 -0.62
CA CYS A 110 -7.84 3.46 -1.59
C CYS A 110 -8.29 4.87 -2.02
N GLN A 111 -9.61 5.10 -2.07
CA GLN A 111 -10.21 6.37 -2.50
C GLN A 111 -10.53 7.30 -1.32
N SER A 112 -10.08 6.99 -0.10
CA SER A 112 -10.30 7.93 1.00
C SER A 112 -9.65 9.29 0.70
N GLN A 113 -10.38 10.38 0.98
CA GLN A 113 -9.90 11.73 0.65
C GLN A 113 -8.51 12.01 1.21
N ARG A 114 -8.24 11.57 2.44
CA ARG A 114 -6.94 11.80 3.08
C ARG A 114 -5.80 11.01 2.43
N VAL A 115 -6.09 9.83 1.88
CA VAL A 115 -5.11 9.06 1.08
C VAL A 115 -4.84 9.79 -0.22
N TYR A 116 -5.90 10.19 -0.93
CA TYR A 116 -5.77 10.95 -2.17
C TYR A 116 -4.95 12.24 -1.96
N ASP A 117 -5.29 13.04 -0.96
CA ASP A 117 -4.59 14.29 -0.67
C ASP A 117 -3.11 14.08 -0.31
N ALA A 118 -2.79 13.00 0.41
CA ALA A 118 -1.40 12.64 0.68
C ALA A 118 -0.62 12.33 -0.60
N PHE A 119 -1.25 11.68 -1.57
CA PHE A 119 -0.63 11.42 -2.87
C PHE A 119 -0.53 12.68 -3.74
N VAL A 120 -1.51 13.59 -3.67
CA VAL A 120 -1.40 14.92 -4.28
C VAL A 120 -0.19 15.66 -3.71
N ASP A 121 0.01 15.58 -2.40
CA ASP A 121 1.18 16.20 -1.76
C ASP A 121 2.50 15.62 -2.28
N ILE A 122 2.57 14.30 -2.42
CA ILE A 122 3.80 13.59 -2.84
C ILE A 122 4.10 13.80 -4.32
N TRP A 123 3.09 13.67 -5.19
CA TRP A 123 3.26 13.73 -6.65
C TRP A 123 3.13 15.13 -7.23
N ASP A 124 2.69 16.10 -6.43
CA ASP A 124 2.49 17.49 -6.85
C ASP A 124 1.54 17.62 -8.05
N GLN A 125 0.51 16.79 -8.10
CA GLN A 125 -0.54 16.81 -9.13
C GLN A 125 -1.85 16.24 -8.62
N GLU A 126 -2.97 16.69 -9.20
CA GLU A 126 -4.31 16.31 -8.78
C GLU A 126 -4.90 15.16 -9.61
N GLU A 127 -4.48 15.02 -10.87
CA GLU A 127 -4.93 13.95 -11.75
C GLU A 127 -4.19 12.65 -11.42
N LEU A 128 -4.74 11.88 -10.48
CA LEU A 128 -4.17 10.63 -10.01
C LEU A 128 -5.08 9.45 -10.35
N TRP A 129 -4.46 8.33 -10.69
CA TRP A 129 -5.14 7.06 -10.91
C TRP A 129 -5.08 6.22 -9.64
N VAL A 130 -6.19 5.55 -9.31
CA VAL A 130 -6.20 4.55 -8.24
C VAL A 130 -5.86 3.20 -8.84
N ALA A 131 -4.76 2.60 -8.38
CA ALA A 131 -4.45 1.21 -8.67
C ALA A 131 -4.96 0.35 -7.53
N ILE A 132 -5.61 -0.77 -7.88
CA ILE A 132 -5.95 -1.79 -6.90
C ILE A 132 -4.73 -2.66 -6.68
N ASP A 133 -4.38 -2.81 -5.42
CA ASP A 133 -3.35 -3.74 -4.98
C ASP A 133 -3.94 -4.81 -4.06
N ARG A 134 -3.08 -5.54 -3.42
CA ARG A 134 -3.39 -6.71 -2.59
C ARG A 134 -3.47 -6.32 -1.14
N ALA A 135 -4.31 -7.04 -0.40
CA ALA A 135 -4.25 -7.04 1.05
C ALA A 135 -3.31 -8.17 1.53
N ASN A 136 -2.72 -7.97 2.70
CA ASN A 136 -1.88 -8.98 3.33
C ASN A 136 -2.34 -9.23 4.77
N ILE A 137 -2.51 -10.52 5.12
CA ILE A 137 -2.66 -10.95 6.50
C ILE A 137 -1.34 -11.60 6.92
N ASN A 138 -0.62 -10.95 7.81
CA ASN A 138 0.64 -11.44 8.33
C ASN A 138 0.49 -11.81 9.81
N PRO A 139 0.30 -13.10 10.13
CA PRO A 139 0.27 -13.53 11.51
C PRO A 139 1.63 -13.30 12.17
N PRO A 140 1.68 -13.11 13.50
CA PRO A 140 2.92 -12.98 14.23
C PRO A 140 3.87 -14.13 13.94
N LYS A 141 5.17 -13.87 13.84
CA LYS A 141 6.15 -14.97 13.72
C LYS A 141 5.99 -15.91 14.91
N LYS A 142 6.00 -17.22 14.65
CA LYS A 142 6.06 -18.24 15.72
C LYS A 142 7.39 -18.13 16.46
N VAL A 143 7.49 -17.12 17.34
CA VAL A 143 8.59 -17.02 18.28
C VAL A 143 8.24 -17.95 19.45
N LYS A 144 9.19 -18.78 19.89
CA LYS A 144 9.02 -19.60 21.10
C LYS A 144 8.55 -18.67 22.23
N ALA A 145 7.30 -18.88 22.60
CA ALA A 145 6.61 -18.34 23.77
C ALA A 145 7.11 -16.99 24.31
N ASN A 146 6.57 -15.90 23.79
CA ASN A 146 6.44 -14.68 24.58
C ASN A 146 4.94 -14.45 24.80
N PRO A 147 4.43 -14.54 26.04
CA PRO A 147 3.01 -14.44 26.35
C PRO A 147 2.43 -13.03 26.22
N ASP A 148 3.25 -12.02 26.00
CA ASP A 148 2.81 -10.63 25.94
C ASP A 148 2.50 -10.20 24.50
N GLY A 149 1.30 -10.56 24.06
CA GLY A 149 0.48 -9.80 23.11
C GLY A 149 1.14 -9.24 21.85
N LEU A 150 1.57 -10.11 20.93
CA LEU A 150 1.80 -9.66 19.55
C LEU A 150 0.45 -9.30 18.89
N ARG A 151 0.26 -8.02 18.61
CA ARG A 151 -0.87 -7.57 17.78
C ARG A 151 -0.62 -7.98 16.33
N LEU A 152 -1.65 -8.56 15.72
CA LEU A 152 -1.69 -8.78 14.28
C LEU A 152 -1.55 -7.41 13.60
N GLY A 153 -0.54 -7.25 12.75
CA GLY A 153 -0.39 -6.06 11.93
C GLY A 153 -1.08 -6.26 10.59
N LEU A 154 -2.17 -5.55 10.35
CA LEU A 154 -2.69 -5.40 8.99
C LEU A 154 -1.85 -4.37 8.28
N LEU A 155 -1.08 -4.79 7.29
CA LEU A 155 -0.34 -3.90 6.40
C LEU A 155 -1.14 -3.76 5.11
N LEU A 156 -1.79 -2.62 4.93
CA LEU A 156 -2.30 -2.23 3.62
C LEU A 156 -1.16 -1.55 2.87
N ALA A 157 -0.63 -2.21 1.86
CA ALA A 157 0.33 -1.60 0.95
C ALA A 157 -0.45 -1.02 -0.22
N PHE A 158 -0.35 0.27 -0.43
CA PHE A 158 -0.83 0.94 -1.62
C PHE A 158 0.35 1.12 -2.57
N SER A 159 0.29 0.50 -3.75
CA SER A 159 1.18 0.79 -4.87
C SER A 159 0.55 1.82 -5.77
N ILE A 160 1.38 2.68 -6.30
CA ILE A 160 1.05 3.67 -7.33
C ILE A 160 1.71 3.26 -8.63
#